data_e630c58ba72631b7480fa4fa62e344e4
#
_entry.id   e630c58ba72631b7480fa4fa62e344e4
#
_cell.length_a   1.000
_cell.length_b   1.000
_cell.length_c   1.000
_cell.angle_alpha   90.00
_cell.angle_beta   90.00
_cell.angle_gamma   90.00
#
_symmetry.space_group_name_H-M   'P 1'
#
loop_
_entity.id
_entity.type
_entity.pdbx_description
1 polymer ?
#
loop_
_entity_poly.entity_id
_entity_poly.type
_entity_poly.pdbx_seq_one_letter_code
_entity_poly.pdbx_strand_id
1 'polypeptide(L)'
;MEVKSLALGGFNFADLLGIVVSSAVIAATFFYFIPHYWPLCFGKLTLTENYVKWHGLFIRSVKIPYSELRHVEIRQFLEGNVMRNADLYRTGQEYVLMSVDSLPKTRIDKIRSGDGLIKYQFLMRDAAVFSEYLPERYKPMFQSRAEAYTRAKEKRARDWQKWKAKRKKAREKRRKKRQAEK
;
A
#
# COMPACT_ATOMS: atom_id res chain seq x y z
N MET A 1 -50.61 35.78 -26.93
CA MET A 1 -49.58 35.41 -25.89
C MET A 1 -49.63 33.90 -25.75
N GLU A 2 -48.75 33.17 -26.47
CA GLU A 2 -48.66 31.71 -26.37
C GLU A 2 -47.75 31.36 -25.21
N VAL A 3 -48.31 30.74 -24.22
CA VAL A 3 -47.55 30.12 -23.15
C VAL A 3 -46.97 28.81 -23.66
N LYS A 4 -45.70 28.81 -24.04
CA LYS A 4 -44.95 27.56 -24.32
C LYS A 4 -44.84 26.81 -23.02
N SER A 5 -45.62 25.74 -22.86
CA SER A 5 -45.43 24.76 -21.82
C SER A 5 -44.06 24.08 -22.04
N LEU A 6 -43.11 24.35 -21.18
CA LEU A 6 -41.92 23.55 -21.03
C LEU A 6 -42.36 22.15 -20.61
N ALA A 7 -42.43 21.24 -21.60
CA ALA A 7 -42.55 19.82 -21.32
C ALA A 7 -41.29 19.41 -20.58
N LEU A 8 -41.38 19.25 -19.27
CA LEU A 8 -40.44 18.47 -18.48
C LEU A 8 -40.47 17.06 -19.09
N GLY A 9 -39.43 16.73 -19.86
CA GLY A 9 -39.28 15.43 -20.48
C GLY A 9 -39.47 14.37 -19.40
N GLY A 10 -40.40 13.46 -19.63
CA GLY A 10 -40.78 12.44 -18.67
C GLY A 10 -39.56 11.62 -18.30
N PHE A 11 -39.25 11.63 -17.01
CA PHE A 11 -38.24 10.75 -16.42
C PHE A 11 -38.68 9.32 -16.68
N ASN A 12 -37.96 8.60 -17.52
CA ASN A 12 -38.21 7.20 -17.78
C ASN A 12 -37.82 6.36 -16.56
N PHE A 13 -38.52 5.27 -16.32
CA PHE A 13 -38.19 4.31 -15.24
C PHE A 13 -36.74 3.86 -15.31
N ALA A 14 -36.16 3.75 -16.52
CA ALA A 14 -34.74 3.42 -16.74
C ALA A 14 -33.80 4.51 -16.20
N ASP A 15 -34.16 5.78 -16.34
CA ASP A 15 -33.36 6.92 -15.82
C ASP A 15 -33.37 6.92 -14.30
N LEU A 16 -34.54 6.66 -13.70
CA LEU A 16 -34.69 6.54 -12.25
C LEU A 16 -33.84 5.37 -11.71
N LEU A 17 -33.92 4.21 -12.36
CA LEU A 17 -33.13 3.04 -11.99
C LEU A 17 -31.63 3.34 -12.11
N GLY A 18 -31.19 4.01 -13.18
CA GLY A 18 -29.81 4.44 -13.38
C GLY A 18 -29.30 5.34 -12.24
N ILE A 19 -30.13 6.31 -11.82
CA ILE A 19 -29.78 7.21 -10.71
C ILE A 19 -29.67 6.43 -9.38
N VAL A 20 -30.62 5.55 -9.11
CA VAL A 20 -30.62 4.75 -7.88
C VAL A 20 -29.40 3.83 -7.83
N VAL A 21 -29.08 3.10 -8.90
CA VAL A 21 -27.91 2.23 -8.97
C VAL A 21 -26.62 3.03 -8.84
N SER A 22 -26.49 4.16 -9.55
CA SER A 22 -25.30 5.00 -9.47
C SER A 22 -25.11 5.56 -8.05
N SER A 23 -26.19 6.00 -7.41
CA SER A 23 -26.16 6.52 -6.03
C SER A 23 -25.77 5.41 -5.04
N ALA A 24 -26.27 4.20 -5.22
CA ALA A 24 -25.92 3.05 -4.37
C ALA A 24 -24.45 2.66 -4.53
N VAL A 25 -23.89 2.68 -5.75
CA VAL A 25 -22.46 2.42 -6.01
C VAL A 25 -21.59 3.50 -5.37
N ILE A 26 -21.96 4.77 -5.53
CA ILE A 26 -21.26 5.90 -4.90
C ILE A 26 -21.30 5.76 -3.37
N ALA A 27 -22.47 5.49 -2.80
CA ALA A 27 -22.62 5.28 -1.37
C ALA A 27 -21.76 4.10 -0.87
N ALA A 28 -21.81 2.95 -1.55
CA ALA A 28 -20.98 1.79 -1.22
C ALA A 28 -19.48 2.12 -1.28
N THR A 29 -19.04 2.90 -2.29
CA THR A 29 -17.66 3.36 -2.41
C THR A 29 -17.27 4.26 -1.23
N PHE A 30 -18.10 5.23 -0.89
CA PHE A 30 -17.85 6.13 0.24
C PHE A 30 -17.85 5.42 1.59
N PHE A 31 -18.84 4.58 1.86
CA PHE A 31 -19.00 3.94 3.17
C PHE A 31 -18.14 2.71 3.38
N TYR A 32 -17.76 2.02 2.31
CA TYR A 32 -16.95 0.81 2.41
C TYR A 32 -15.49 1.03 2.01
N PHE A 33 -15.24 1.58 0.82
CA PHE A 33 -13.89 1.69 0.27
C PHE A 33 -13.06 2.75 1.00
N ILE A 34 -13.60 3.94 1.22
CA ILE A 34 -12.86 5.04 1.85
C ILE A 34 -12.41 4.68 3.27
N PRO A 35 -13.26 4.21 4.21
CA PRO A 35 -12.81 3.89 5.56
C PRO A 35 -11.82 2.73 5.63
N HIS A 36 -11.87 1.79 4.68
CA HIS A 36 -11.04 0.58 4.72
C HIS A 36 -9.70 0.74 4.01
N TYR A 37 -9.67 1.38 2.86
CA TYR A 37 -8.49 1.47 1.99
C TYR A 37 -7.80 2.83 2.03
N TRP A 38 -8.54 3.90 2.25
CA TRP A 38 -8.01 5.26 2.31
C TRP A 38 -6.92 5.45 3.38
N PRO A 39 -7.07 4.95 4.60
CA PRO A 39 -6.01 5.06 5.61
C PRO A 39 -4.72 4.35 5.22
N LEU A 40 -4.81 3.27 4.45
CA LEU A 40 -3.66 2.51 3.97
C LEU A 40 -2.91 3.24 2.86
N CYS A 41 -3.65 3.98 2.01
CA CYS A 41 -3.07 4.69 0.88
C CYS A 41 -2.56 6.09 1.24
N PHE A 42 -3.19 6.77 2.19
CA PHE A 42 -2.94 8.18 2.51
C PHE A 42 -2.50 8.42 3.95
N GLY A 43 -2.31 7.37 4.72
CA GLY A 43 -1.73 7.47 6.06
C GLY A 43 -0.26 7.84 5.99
N LYS A 44 0.15 8.91 6.70
CA LYS A 44 1.54 9.30 6.87
C LYS A 44 2.03 8.84 8.23
N LEU A 45 3.10 8.06 8.24
CA LEU A 45 3.82 7.73 9.44
C LEU A 45 5.00 8.70 9.60
N THR A 46 5.13 9.29 10.77
CA THR A 46 6.25 10.14 11.16
C THR A 46 6.97 9.47 12.32
N LEU A 47 8.24 9.18 12.14
CA LEU A 47 9.14 8.68 13.17
C LEU A 47 10.02 9.84 13.60
N THR A 48 10.22 10.00 14.91
CA THR A 48 11.10 11.00 15.52
C THR A 48 11.94 10.30 16.58
N GLU A 49 12.83 11.00 17.23
CA GLU A 49 13.66 10.43 18.33
C GLU A 49 12.84 10.01 19.55
N ASN A 50 11.66 10.60 19.76
CA ASN A 50 10.90 10.44 21.00
C ASN A 50 9.56 9.73 20.84
N TYR A 51 9.01 9.71 19.62
CA TYR A 51 7.68 9.14 19.38
C TYR A 51 7.48 8.71 17.94
N VAL A 52 6.51 7.83 17.74
CA VAL A 52 5.91 7.54 16.46
C VAL A 52 4.53 8.22 16.38
N LYS A 53 4.25 8.84 15.25
CA LYS A 53 2.95 9.46 14.96
C LYS A 53 2.43 8.96 13.63
N TRP A 54 1.22 8.44 13.66
CA TRP A 54 0.46 8.13 12.46
C TRP A 54 -0.62 9.16 12.25
N HIS A 55 -0.73 9.67 11.04
CA HIS A 55 -1.72 10.66 10.64
C HIS A 55 -2.40 10.19 9.36
N GLY A 56 -3.69 9.98 9.40
CA GLY A 56 -4.52 9.66 8.23
C GLY A 56 -5.37 10.83 7.83
N LEU A 57 -5.63 10.95 6.54
CA LEU A 57 -6.58 11.93 6.04
C LEU A 57 -7.99 11.55 6.55
N PHE A 58 -8.70 12.48 7.16
CA PHE A 58 -10.02 12.29 7.80
C PHE A 58 -10.05 11.31 8.99
N ILE A 59 -8.91 10.93 9.57
CA ILE A 59 -8.85 10.03 10.71
C ILE A 59 -8.06 10.69 11.82
N ARG A 60 -8.46 10.43 13.06
CA ARG A 60 -7.78 10.91 14.25
C ARG A 60 -6.32 10.47 14.24
N SER A 61 -5.40 11.42 14.39
CA SER A 61 -3.98 11.09 14.49
C SER A 61 -3.70 10.32 15.78
N VAL A 62 -2.88 9.27 15.67
CA VAL A 62 -2.40 8.48 16.81
C VAL A 62 -0.93 8.81 17.03
N LYS A 63 -0.57 9.19 18.25
CA LYS A 63 0.81 9.47 18.67
C LYS A 63 1.15 8.53 19.82
N ILE A 64 2.25 7.81 19.69
CA ILE A 64 2.76 6.88 20.72
C ILE A 64 4.18 7.31 21.08
N PRO A 65 4.41 7.81 22.29
CA PRO A 65 5.75 8.03 22.83
C PRO A 65 6.51 6.69 22.92
N TYR A 66 7.81 6.68 22.68
CA TYR A 66 8.59 5.44 22.77
C TYR A 66 8.69 4.87 24.18
N SER A 67 8.49 5.69 25.20
CA SER A 67 8.35 5.23 26.59
C SER A 67 7.12 4.36 26.82
N GLU A 68 6.05 4.58 26.05
CA GLU A 68 4.80 3.83 26.15
C GLU A 68 4.71 2.70 25.10
N LEU A 69 5.57 2.71 24.08
CA LEU A 69 5.57 1.71 23.03
C LEU A 69 6.03 0.37 23.58
N ARG A 70 5.11 -0.58 23.75
CA ARG A 70 5.41 -1.90 24.31
C ARG A 70 5.59 -2.98 23.25
N HIS A 71 4.85 -2.89 22.16
CA HIS A 71 4.82 -3.93 21.15
C HIS A 71 5.05 -3.35 19.76
N VAL A 72 5.99 -3.97 19.02
CA VAL A 72 6.20 -3.75 17.59
C VAL A 72 6.28 -5.11 16.92
N GLU A 73 5.46 -5.34 15.93
CA GLU A 73 5.41 -6.59 15.19
C GLU A 73 5.23 -6.32 13.69
N ILE A 74 5.88 -7.13 12.86
CA ILE A 74 5.65 -7.13 11.42
C ILE A 74 4.80 -8.34 11.08
N ARG A 75 3.61 -8.11 10.54
CA ARG A 75 2.71 -9.15 10.05
C ARG A 75 2.55 -9.09 8.55
N GLN A 76 2.47 -10.26 7.95
CA GLN A 76 2.12 -10.39 6.54
C GLN A 76 0.61 -10.47 6.39
N PHE A 77 0.10 -9.76 5.39
CA PHE A 77 -1.26 -9.98 4.92
C PHE A 77 -1.27 -11.26 4.07
N LEU A 78 -1.67 -12.35 4.68
CA LEU A 78 -1.96 -13.57 3.95
C LEU A 78 -3.39 -13.42 3.39
N GLU A 79 -3.52 -13.06 2.13
CA GLU A 79 -4.79 -13.23 1.42
C GLU A 79 -5.13 -14.73 1.42
N GLY A 80 -6.02 -15.09 2.33
CA GLY A 80 -6.49 -16.45 2.41
C GLY A 80 -7.27 -16.81 1.16
N ASN A 81 -6.85 -17.88 0.48
CA ASN A 81 -7.63 -18.85 -0.31
C ASN A 81 -8.60 -18.36 -1.40
N VAL A 82 -8.59 -17.13 -1.88
CA VAL A 82 -9.63 -16.68 -2.79
C VAL A 82 -9.28 -16.83 -4.27
N MET A 83 -8.03 -17.00 -4.67
CA MET A 83 -7.71 -17.26 -6.08
C MET A 83 -6.61 -18.30 -6.25
N ARG A 84 -6.97 -19.44 -6.85
CA ARG A 84 -6.08 -20.53 -7.25
C ARG A 84 -5.10 -20.19 -8.38
N ASN A 85 -4.95 -18.93 -8.78
CA ASN A 85 -3.99 -18.51 -9.80
C ASN A 85 -2.75 -17.97 -9.11
N ALA A 86 -1.71 -18.77 -9.09
CA ALA A 86 -0.42 -18.52 -8.45
C ALA A 86 0.24 -17.19 -8.86
N ASP A 87 -0.09 -16.65 -10.02
CA ASP A 87 0.50 -15.42 -10.56
C ASP A 87 -0.09 -14.12 -9.96
N LEU A 88 -1.21 -14.21 -9.25
CA LEU A 88 -1.86 -13.09 -8.57
C LEU A 88 -1.55 -13.00 -7.07
N TYR A 89 -0.79 -13.95 -6.53
CA TYR A 89 -0.23 -13.82 -5.19
C TYR A 89 0.82 -12.72 -5.19
N ARG A 90 0.39 -11.51 -4.99
CA ARG A 90 1.25 -10.45 -4.45
C ARG A 90 1.65 -10.90 -3.06
N THR A 91 2.67 -11.73 -3.02
CA THR A 91 3.36 -12.16 -1.83
C THR A 91 3.58 -10.95 -0.94
N GLY A 92 2.84 -10.92 0.19
CA GLY A 92 3.32 -10.24 1.33
C GLY A 92 3.27 -8.73 1.29
N GLN A 93 2.07 -8.16 1.32
CA GLN A 93 1.96 -6.84 1.94
C GLN A 93 2.29 -7.03 3.42
N GLU A 94 3.43 -6.51 3.84
CA GLU A 94 3.82 -6.47 5.25
C GLU A 94 3.22 -5.24 5.91
N TYR A 95 2.83 -5.39 7.17
CA TYR A 95 2.34 -4.31 8.01
C TYR A 95 3.12 -4.28 9.30
N VAL A 96 3.53 -3.11 9.72
CA VAL A 96 4.04 -2.87 11.06
C VAL A 96 2.88 -2.51 11.95
N LEU A 97 2.74 -3.24 13.04
CA LEU A 97 1.85 -2.94 14.15
C LEU A 97 2.69 -2.40 15.30
N MET A 98 2.30 -1.25 15.83
CA MET A 98 2.93 -0.61 16.98
C MET A 98 1.85 -0.30 18.00
N SER A 99 2.02 -0.74 19.26
CA SER A 99 0.98 -0.58 20.28
C SER A 99 1.57 -0.30 21.66
N VAL A 100 0.80 0.42 22.47
CA VAL A 100 1.02 0.61 23.90
C VAL A 100 0.55 -0.59 24.71
N ASP A 101 -0.44 -1.33 24.19
CA ASP A 101 -1.01 -2.52 24.78
C ASP A 101 -0.67 -3.78 23.99
N SER A 102 -1.21 -4.93 24.43
CA SER A 102 -1.04 -6.18 23.71
C SER A 102 -1.60 -6.09 22.28
N LEU A 103 -0.87 -6.67 21.33
CA LEU A 103 -1.31 -6.67 19.93
C LEU A 103 -2.53 -7.58 19.73
N PRO A 104 -3.55 -7.13 18.99
CA PRO A 104 -4.72 -7.94 18.72
C PRO A 104 -4.33 -9.19 17.92
N LYS A 105 -4.87 -10.36 18.33
CA LYS A 105 -4.67 -11.65 17.62
C LYS A 105 -5.52 -11.77 16.34
N THR A 106 -6.33 -10.78 16.04
CA THR A 106 -7.21 -10.75 14.88
C THR A 106 -6.44 -10.64 13.57
N ARG A 107 -7.10 -10.98 12.47
CA ARG A 107 -6.53 -10.86 11.13
C ARG A 107 -6.15 -9.40 10.84
N ILE A 108 -5.06 -9.21 10.10
CA ILE A 108 -4.48 -7.89 9.82
C ILE A 108 -5.45 -6.94 9.11
N ASP A 109 -6.34 -7.47 8.26
CA ASP A 109 -7.36 -6.68 7.56
C ASP A 109 -8.39 -6.03 8.48
N LYS A 110 -8.65 -6.64 9.64
CA LYS A 110 -9.58 -6.14 10.65
C LYS A 110 -8.96 -5.15 11.64
N ILE A 111 -7.64 -5.07 11.69
CA ILE A 111 -6.93 -4.16 12.59
C ILE A 111 -6.97 -2.75 12.00
N ARG A 112 -7.35 -1.77 12.80
CA ARG A 112 -7.35 -0.34 12.46
C ARG A 112 -6.45 0.43 13.39
N SER A 113 -5.80 1.49 12.88
CA SER A 113 -5.09 2.43 13.74
C SER A 113 -6.08 3.24 14.59
N GLY A 114 -5.77 3.39 15.86
CA GLY A 114 -6.58 4.10 16.85
C GLY A 114 -6.23 3.63 18.26
N ASP A 115 -6.60 4.41 19.29
CA ASP A 115 -6.52 4.02 20.71
C ASP A 115 -5.19 3.38 21.14
N GLY A 116 -4.06 4.04 20.83
CA GLY A 116 -2.72 3.54 21.16
C GLY A 116 -2.18 2.43 20.24
N LEU A 117 -2.87 2.15 19.14
CA LEU A 117 -2.44 1.18 18.11
C LEU A 117 -2.23 1.87 16.77
N ILE A 118 -1.05 1.66 16.17
CA ILE A 118 -0.73 2.08 14.81
C ILE A 118 -0.57 0.85 13.94
N LYS A 119 -1.30 0.81 12.83
CA LYS A 119 -1.11 -0.11 11.71
C LYS A 119 -0.61 0.66 10.52
N TYR A 120 0.55 0.30 10.02
CA TYR A 120 1.17 0.96 8.87
C TYR A 120 1.60 -0.07 7.83
N GLN A 121 1.30 0.19 6.56
CA GLN A 121 1.78 -0.66 5.46
C GLN A 121 3.30 -0.50 5.33
N PHE A 122 4.02 -1.59 5.59
CA PHE A 122 5.46 -1.58 5.61
C PHE A 122 6.02 -1.90 4.22
N LEU A 123 6.92 -1.07 3.76
CA LEU A 123 7.71 -1.33 2.57
C LEU A 123 9.15 -1.61 2.98
N MET A 124 9.77 -2.64 2.41
CA MET A 124 11.16 -3.00 2.76
C MET A 124 12.16 -1.84 2.57
N ARG A 125 11.86 -0.90 1.66
CA ARG A 125 12.70 0.30 1.47
C ARG A 125 12.72 1.21 2.69
N ASP A 126 11.68 1.17 3.52
CA ASP A 126 11.52 2.04 4.69
C ASP A 126 12.21 1.43 5.93
N ALA A 127 12.69 0.19 5.83
CA ALA A 127 13.30 -0.54 6.95
C ALA A 127 14.48 0.20 7.58
N ALA A 128 15.30 0.89 6.77
CA ALA A 128 16.43 1.67 7.27
C ALA A 128 15.95 2.80 8.21
N VAL A 129 14.90 3.52 7.82
CA VAL A 129 14.31 4.60 8.63
C VAL A 129 13.75 4.05 9.95
N PHE A 130 13.06 2.90 9.90
CA PHE A 130 12.57 2.26 11.12
C PHE A 130 13.72 1.85 12.06
N SER A 131 14.83 1.33 11.51
CA SER A 131 15.99 0.93 12.31
C SER A 131 16.75 2.13 12.91
N GLU A 132 16.64 3.33 12.30
CA GLU A 132 17.26 4.55 12.80
C GLU A 132 16.51 5.13 14.00
N TYR A 133 15.19 5.25 13.89
CA TYR A 133 14.38 6.00 14.86
C TYR A 133 13.73 5.16 15.96
N LEU A 134 13.51 3.87 15.73
CA LEU A 134 12.89 3.03 16.75
C LEU A 134 13.84 2.71 17.91
N PRO A 135 13.29 2.45 19.13
CA PRO A 135 14.08 2.00 20.26
C PRO A 135 14.95 0.79 19.95
N GLU A 136 16.15 0.71 20.58
CA GLU A 136 17.17 -0.31 20.35
C GLU A 136 16.62 -1.73 20.31
N ARG A 137 15.68 -2.06 21.20
CA ARG A 137 15.06 -3.40 21.29
C ARG A 137 14.33 -3.85 20.03
N TYR A 138 13.95 -2.91 19.14
CA TYR A 138 13.23 -3.21 17.89
C TYR A 138 14.10 -3.09 16.64
N LYS A 139 15.26 -2.43 16.74
CA LYS A 139 16.16 -2.18 15.60
C LYS A 139 16.58 -3.44 14.86
N PRO A 140 16.96 -4.56 15.53
CA PRO A 140 17.45 -5.76 14.83
C PRO A 140 16.44 -6.31 13.81
N MET A 141 15.15 -6.21 14.12
CA MET A 141 14.07 -6.65 13.21
C MET A 141 14.06 -5.90 11.88
N PHE A 142 14.34 -4.61 11.92
CA PHE A 142 14.34 -3.74 10.75
C PHE A 142 15.69 -3.72 10.04
N GLN A 143 16.81 -3.83 10.76
CA GLN A 143 18.16 -3.91 10.19
C GLN A 143 18.29 -5.09 9.24
N SER A 144 17.86 -6.28 9.66
CA SER A 144 17.90 -7.48 8.80
C SER A 144 17.12 -7.29 7.48
N ARG A 145 15.99 -6.56 7.53
CA ARG A 145 15.20 -6.23 6.35
C ARG A 145 15.83 -5.16 5.46
N ALA A 146 16.46 -4.15 6.06
CA ALA A 146 17.21 -3.12 5.34
C ALA A 146 18.37 -3.72 4.56
N GLU A 147 19.13 -4.63 5.18
CA GLU A 147 20.22 -5.36 4.52
C GLU A 147 19.69 -6.26 3.38
N ALA A 148 18.58 -6.97 3.62
CA ALA A 148 17.97 -7.81 2.58
C ALA A 148 17.51 -6.97 1.39
N TYR A 149 16.92 -5.80 1.64
CA TYR A 149 16.52 -4.85 0.59
C TYR A 149 17.71 -4.33 -0.20
N THR A 150 18.79 -3.94 0.48
CA THR A 150 20.02 -3.45 -0.16
C THR A 150 20.61 -4.52 -1.06
N ARG A 151 20.77 -5.76 -0.57
CA ARG A 151 21.23 -6.90 -1.36
C ARG A 151 20.36 -7.17 -2.59
N ALA A 152 19.03 -7.11 -2.42
CA ALA A 152 18.10 -7.30 -3.52
C ALA A 152 18.18 -6.17 -4.56
N LYS A 153 18.35 -4.92 -4.13
CA LYS A 153 18.53 -3.75 -5.00
C LYS A 153 19.80 -3.87 -5.83
N GLU A 154 20.91 -4.22 -5.21
CA GLU A 154 22.19 -4.43 -5.89
C GLU A 154 22.11 -5.58 -6.91
N LYS A 155 21.47 -6.69 -6.54
CA LYS A 155 21.25 -7.81 -7.47
C LYS A 155 20.46 -7.35 -8.70
N ARG A 156 19.34 -6.63 -8.49
CA ARG A 156 18.54 -6.08 -9.61
C ARG A 156 19.35 -5.15 -10.49
N ALA A 157 20.19 -4.30 -9.90
CA ALA A 157 21.05 -3.39 -10.65
C ALA A 157 22.05 -4.17 -11.53
N ARG A 158 22.70 -5.21 -10.98
CA ARG A 158 23.60 -6.09 -11.74
C ARG A 158 22.87 -6.82 -12.87
N ASP A 159 21.70 -7.36 -12.60
CA ASP A 159 20.92 -8.10 -13.61
C ASP A 159 20.44 -7.16 -14.73
N TRP A 160 20.05 -5.92 -14.38
CA TRP A 160 19.72 -4.89 -15.36
C TRP A 160 20.88 -4.51 -16.26
N GLN A 161 22.10 -4.37 -15.71
CA GLN A 161 23.29 -4.10 -16.51
C GLN A 161 23.60 -5.26 -17.48
N LYS A 162 23.52 -6.50 -17.00
CA LYS A 162 23.67 -7.70 -17.83
C LYS A 162 22.64 -7.73 -18.98
N TRP A 163 21.39 -7.41 -18.66
CA TRP A 163 20.32 -7.36 -19.65
C TRP A 163 20.57 -6.27 -20.71
N LYS A 164 20.96 -5.07 -20.29
CA LYS A 164 21.35 -3.98 -21.22
C LYS A 164 22.47 -4.41 -22.15
N ALA A 165 23.53 -5.03 -21.62
CA ALA A 165 24.66 -5.51 -22.41
C ALA A 165 24.24 -6.58 -23.44
N LYS A 166 23.43 -7.56 -23.03
CA LYS A 166 22.87 -8.57 -23.95
C LYS A 166 22.05 -7.92 -25.07
N ARG A 167 21.21 -6.96 -24.74
CA ARG A 167 20.36 -6.26 -25.72
C ARG A 167 21.17 -5.41 -26.70
N LYS A 168 22.26 -4.78 -26.23
CA LYS A 168 23.20 -4.04 -27.10
C LYS A 168 23.87 -4.99 -28.10
N LYS A 169 24.45 -6.12 -27.64
CA LYS A 169 25.04 -7.13 -28.48
C LYS A 169 24.08 -7.71 -29.53
N ALA A 170 22.84 -7.97 -29.14
CA ALA A 170 21.82 -8.46 -30.05
C ALA A 170 21.47 -7.44 -31.15
N ARG A 171 21.40 -6.14 -30.80
CA ARG A 171 21.18 -5.05 -31.78
C ARG A 171 22.34 -4.93 -32.76
N GLU A 172 23.57 -4.99 -32.28
CA GLU A 172 24.78 -4.95 -33.11
C GLU A 172 24.83 -6.15 -34.09
N LYS A 173 24.51 -7.36 -33.62
CA LYS A 173 24.42 -8.55 -34.44
C LYS A 173 23.38 -8.38 -35.56
N ARG A 174 22.20 -7.84 -35.24
CA ARG A 174 21.15 -7.57 -36.25
C ARG A 174 21.59 -6.51 -37.28
N ARG A 175 22.32 -5.46 -36.83
CA ARG A 175 22.86 -4.43 -37.75
C ARG A 175 23.87 -5.04 -38.74
N LYS A 176 24.83 -5.84 -38.23
CA LYS A 176 25.84 -6.51 -39.07
C LYS A 176 25.17 -7.45 -40.09
N LYS A 177 24.15 -8.22 -39.69
CA LYS A 177 23.42 -9.08 -40.61
C LYS A 177 22.72 -8.28 -41.73
N ARG A 178 22.04 -7.19 -41.42
CA ARG A 178 21.40 -6.32 -42.44
C ARG A 178 22.40 -5.63 -43.36
N GLN A 179 23.62 -5.38 -42.91
CA GLN A 179 24.67 -4.80 -43.76
C GLN A 179 25.31 -5.85 -44.69
N ALA A 180 25.35 -7.12 -44.33
CA ALA A 180 25.84 -8.21 -45.14
C ALA A 180 24.82 -8.69 -46.18
N GLU A 181 23.54 -8.35 -46.03
CA GLU A 181 22.45 -8.70 -46.96
C GLU A 181 22.20 -7.58 -48.01
N LYS A 182 22.96 -6.48 -48.00
CA LYS A 182 22.97 -5.40 -48.99
C LYS A 182 24.22 -5.54 -49.90
#